data_9f68ca0633fef61d70c6cdaf3944c9be
#
_entry.id   9f68ca0633fef61d70c6cdaf3944c9be
#
_cell.length_a   1.000
_cell.length_b   1.000
_cell.length_c   1.000
_cell.angle_alpha   90.00
_cell.angle_beta   90.00
_cell.angle_gamma   90.00
#
_symmetry.space_group_name_H-M   'P 1'
#
loop_
_entity.id
_entity.type
_entity.pdbx_description
1 polymer ?
#
loop_
_entity_poly.entity_id
_entity_poly.type
_entity_poly.pdbx_seq_one_letter_code
_entity_poly.pdbx_strand_id
1 'polypeptide(L)'
;SGYQAAKETLGPLLGQPPEQELVERIRQMVLSHPPICGIHDLVVHDYGPGRMMVSLHAEVPAHGDILELHDVIDTAEMELKRTLHCNAVIHMDPIVTDDAQIVQLRRRVAELVLQVDSGMRSEEHTSGGAGTQPHQSHF
;
A
#
# COMPACT_ATOMS: atom_id res chain seq x y z
N SER A 1 7.53 -0.95 37.13
CA SER A 1 8.67 -1.45 37.80
C SER A 1 9.80 -1.84 36.82
N GLY A 2 10.93 -2.36 37.28
CA GLY A 2 12.15 -2.55 36.50
C GLY A 2 12.03 -3.42 35.24
N TYR A 3 11.08 -4.34 35.17
CA TYR A 3 10.86 -5.19 33.98
C TYR A 3 10.31 -4.40 32.78
N GLN A 4 9.37 -3.49 33.00
CA GLN A 4 8.83 -2.64 31.93
C GLN A 4 9.87 -1.65 31.42
N ALA A 5 10.65 -1.04 32.29
CA ALA A 5 11.72 -0.12 31.90
C ALA A 5 12.81 -0.84 31.07
N ALA A 6 13.18 -2.07 31.43
CA ALA A 6 14.11 -2.88 30.66
C ALA A 6 13.54 -3.27 29.28
N LYS A 7 12.26 -3.60 29.18
CA LYS A 7 11.59 -3.92 27.95
C LYS A 7 11.51 -2.72 27.00
N GLU A 8 11.19 -1.54 27.50
CA GLU A 8 11.17 -0.31 26.72
C GLU A 8 12.55 0.12 26.22
N THR A 9 13.59 -0.12 26.99
CA THR A 9 14.97 0.22 26.64
C THR A 9 15.60 -0.77 25.65
N LEU A 10 15.27 -2.06 25.77
CA LEU A 10 15.82 -3.13 24.92
C LEU A 10 15.07 -3.28 23.58
N GLY A 11 13.77 -2.93 23.51
CA GLY A 11 12.96 -3.02 22.31
C GLY A 11 13.56 -2.31 21.09
N PRO A 12 14.00 -1.04 21.19
CA PRO A 12 14.64 -0.33 20.09
C PRO A 12 16.00 -0.91 19.66
N LEU A 13 16.72 -1.54 20.58
CA LEU A 13 18.04 -2.13 20.30
C LEU A 13 17.96 -3.48 19.62
N LEU A 14 16.89 -4.24 19.82
CA LEU A 14 16.68 -5.56 19.24
C LEU A 14 15.94 -5.54 17.90
N GLY A 15 15.48 -4.36 17.43
CA GLY A 15 14.60 -4.23 16.29
C GLY A 15 13.19 -4.71 16.65
N GLN A 16 12.23 -3.81 16.60
CA GLN A 16 10.83 -4.18 16.80
C GLN A 16 10.26 -4.84 15.54
N PRO A 17 9.35 -5.83 15.67
CA PRO A 17 8.63 -6.33 14.51
C PRO A 17 7.86 -5.17 13.85
N PRO A 18 7.75 -5.16 12.52
CA PRO A 18 7.03 -4.11 11.82
C PRO A 18 5.57 -4.07 12.28
N GLU A 19 5.02 -2.88 12.44
CA GLU A 19 3.61 -2.70 12.74
C GLU A 19 2.76 -3.31 11.62
N GLN A 20 1.68 -3.98 11.98
CA GLN A 20 0.78 -4.59 11.00
C GLN A 20 0.23 -3.57 10.00
N GLU A 21 -0.01 -2.36 10.45
CA GLU A 21 -0.45 -1.26 9.61
C GLU A 21 0.58 -0.90 8.53
N LEU A 22 1.86 -0.85 8.86
CA LEU A 22 2.94 -0.61 7.91
C LEU A 22 3.05 -1.74 6.89
N VAL A 23 2.99 -2.99 7.34
CA VAL A 23 3.01 -4.17 6.47
C VAL A 23 1.85 -4.14 5.47
N GLU A 24 0.65 -3.85 5.94
CA GLU A 24 -0.54 -3.76 5.09
C GLU A 24 -0.46 -2.60 4.10
N ARG A 25 0.07 -1.46 4.53
CA ARG A 25 0.30 -0.31 3.66
C ARG A 25 1.29 -0.63 2.54
N ILE A 26 2.39 -1.30 2.85
CA ILE A 26 3.37 -1.75 1.85
C ILE A 26 2.71 -2.71 0.86
N ARG A 27 1.94 -3.67 1.37
CA ARG A 27 1.18 -4.62 0.54
C ARG A 27 0.25 -3.92 -0.43
N GLN A 28 -0.55 -2.99 0.04
CA GLN A 28 -1.48 -2.22 -0.80
C GLN A 28 -0.75 -1.38 -1.84
N MET A 29 0.33 -0.72 -1.47
CA MET A 29 1.13 0.08 -2.39
C MET A 29 1.69 -0.76 -3.54
N VAL A 30 2.27 -1.91 -3.25
CA VAL A 30 2.86 -2.80 -4.26
C VAL A 30 1.76 -3.41 -5.14
N LEU A 31 0.66 -3.88 -4.55
CA LEU A 31 -0.45 -4.48 -5.29
C LEU A 31 -1.24 -3.46 -6.13
N SER A 32 -1.08 -2.17 -5.91
CA SER A 32 -1.67 -1.13 -6.75
C SER A 32 -1.01 -1.00 -8.14
N HIS A 33 0.09 -1.70 -8.37
CA HIS A 33 0.81 -1.71 -9.64
C HIS A 33 0.52 -2.99 -10.45
N PRO A 34 -0.51 -3.03 -11.32
CA PRO A 34 -0.70 -4.17 -12.20
C PRO A 34 0.49 -4.33 -13.15
N PRO A 35 0.89 -5.53 -13.52
CA PRO A 35 0.27 -6.83 -13.30
C PRO A 35 0.77 -7.59 -12.06
N ILE A 36 1.33 -6.91 -11.06
CA ILE A 36 1.68 -7.57 -9.79
C ILE A 36 0.41 -8.18 -9.19
N CYS A 37 0.42 -9.49 -8.96
CA CYS A 37 -0.75 -10.24 -8.51
C CYS A 37 -0.66 -10.76 -7.08
N GLY A 38 0.50 -10.70 -6.46
CA GLY A 38 0.70 -11.10 -5.08
C GLY A 38 2.04 -10.65 -4.56
N ILE A 39 2.20 -10.69 -3.25
CA ILE A 39 3.49 -10.48 -2.58
C ILE A 39 3.70 -11.54 -1.52
N HIS A 40 4.96 -11.92 -1.31
CA HIS A 40 5.36 -12.82 -0.23
C HIS A 40 6.76 -12.48 0.27
N ASP A 41 7.15 -13.12 1.34
CA ASP A 41 8.46 -12.91 2.00
C ASP A 41 8.77 -11.44 2.28
N LEU A 42 7.75 -10.70 2.73
CA LEU A 42 7.93 -9.32 3.13
C LEU A 42 8.72 -9.23 4.43
N VAL A 43 9.86 -8.57 4.35
CA VAL A 43 10.75 -8.32 5.48
C VAL A 43 10.95 -6.82 5.61
N VAL A 44 10.74 -6.30 6.81
CA VAL A 44 11.01 -4.90 7.15
C VAL A 44 11.99 -4.85 8.29
N HIS A 45 13.11 -4.15 8.08
CA HIS A 45 14.09 -3.86 9.12
C HIS A 45 14.06 -2.36 9.38
N ASP A 46 13.72 -1.98 10.60
CA ASP A 46 13.75 -0.58 11.04
C ASP A 46 14.92 -0.38 12.03
N TYR A 47 15.93 0.32 11.56
CA TYR A 47 17.12 0.67 12.35
C TYR A 47 17.11 2.11 12.85
N GLY A 48 15.99 2.80 12.73
CA GLY A 48 15.81 4.19 13.11
C GLY A 48 15.44 5.11 11.95
N PRO A 49 15.24 6.41 12.20
CA PRO A 49 14.84 7.38 11.17
C PRO A 49 15.77 7.37 9.96
N GLY A 50 15.21 7.19 8.77
CA GLY A 50 15.96 7.12 7.52
C GLY A 50 16.79 5.84 7.31
N ARG A 51 16.61 4.84 8.17
CA ARG A 51 17.33 3.56 8.15
C ARG A 51 16.40 2.35 8.07
N MET A 52 15.28 2.50 7.42
CA MET A 52 14.36 1.40 7.17
C MET A 52 14.70 0.70 5.87
N MET A 53 14.70 -0.61 5.89
CA MET A 53 14.90 -1.47 4.72
C MET A 53 13.70 -2.38 4.52
N VAL A 54 13.16 -2.39 3.31
CA VAL A 54 12.04 -3.24 2.90
C VAL A 54 12.52 -4.17 1.81
N SER A 55 12.27 -5.45 1.96
CA SER A 55 12.52 -6.47 0.94
C SER A 55 11.28 -7.34 0.79
N LEU A 56 10.89 -7.61 -0.42
CA LEU A 56 9.75 -8.49 -0.71
C LEU A 56 9.88 -9.15 -2.08
N HIS A 57 9.10 -10.18 -2.29
CA HIS A 57 8.89 -10.82 -3.58
C HIS A 57 7.53 -10.39 -4.13
N ALA A 58 7.52 -9.90 -5.36
CA ALA A 58 6.30 -9.56 -6.09
C ALA A 58 6.02 -10.63 -7.16
N GLU A 59 4.88 -11.25 -7.04
CA GLU A 59 4.41 -12.25 -7.99
C GLU A 59 3.88 -11.58 -9.25
N VAL A 60 4.41 -11.97 -10.39
CA VAL A 60 4.03 -11.45 -11.71
C VAL A 60 3.74 -12.58 -12.68
N PRO A 61 2.91 -12.34 -13.72
CA PRO A 61 2.64 -13.36 -14.74
C PRO A 61 3.89 -13.77 -15.49
N ALA A 62 4.16 -15.08 -15.58
CA ALA A 62 5.33 -15.61 -16.28
C ALA A 62 5.30 -15.34 -17.80
N HIS A 63 4.12 -15.11 -18.37
CA HIS A 63 3.92 -14.85 -19.81
C HIS A 63 3.93 -13.36 -20.16
N GLY A 64 4.16 -12.46 -19.20
CA GLY A 64 4.25 -11.02 -19.46
C GLY A 64 5.55 -10.63 -20.18
N ASP A 65 5.53 -9.45 -20.80
CA ASP A 65 6.75 -8.84 -21.33
C ASP A 65 7.70 -8.51 -20.16
N ILE A 66 8.88 -9.07 -20.19
CA ILE A 66 9.84 -8.93 -19.10
C ILE A 66 10.29 -7.47 -18.89
N LEU A 67 10.36 -6.67 -19.96
CA LEU A 67 10.72 -5.26 -19.87
C LEU A 67 9.60 -4.44 -19.20
N GLU A 68 8.35 -4.70 -19.57
CA GLU A 68 7.20 -4.07 -18.91
C GLU A 68 7.10 -4.46 -17.43
N LEU A 69 7.30 -5.74 -17.12
CA LEU A 69 7.28 -6.23 -15.75
C LEU A 69 8.39 -5.60 -14.92
N HIS A 70 9.57 -5.46 -15.48
CA HIS A 70 10.70 -4.79 -14.82
C HIS A 70 10.38 -3.33 -14.52
N ASP A 71 9.81 -2.60 -15.47
CA ASP A 71 9.42 -1.19 -15.28
C ASP A 71 8.35 -1.04 -14.19
N VAL A 72 7.39 -1.96 -14.11
CA VAL A 72 6.38 -1.99 -13.05
C VAL A 72 7.03 -2.20 -11.68
N ILE A 73 7.94 -3.14 -11.58
CA ILE A 73 8.68 -3.42 -10.34
C ILE A 73 9.51 -2.21 -9.91
N ASP A 74 10.24 -1.60 -10.83
CA ASP A 74 11.03 -0.40 -10.54
C ASP A 74 10.14 0.76 -10.07
N THR A 75 8.99 0.95 -10.69
CA THR A 75 8.03 1.99 -10.30
C THR A 75 7.50 1.75 -8.88
N ALA A 76 7.11 0.53 -8.57
CA ALA A 76 6.65 0.16 -7.23
C ALA A 76 7.75 0.36 -6.17
N GLU A 77 8.98 -0.02 -6.48
CA GLU A 77 10.15 0.15 -5.62
C GLU A 77 10.45 1.63 -5.35
N MET A 78 10.41 2.46 -6.40
CA MET A 78 10.60 3.92 -6.28
C MET A 78 9.51 4.56 -5.44
N GLU A 79 8.27 4.13 -5.59
CA GLU A 79 7.14 4.63 -4.79
C GLU A 79 7.33 4.32 -3.30
N LEU A 80 7.72 3.09 -2.96
CA LEU A 80 8.04 2.71 -1.58
C LEU A 80 9.16 3.58 -1.00
N LYS A 81 10.25 3.75 -1.74
CA LYS A 81 11.40 4.58 -1.32
C LYS A 81 10.99 6.02 -1.04
N ARG A 82 10.21 6.60 -1.92
CA ARG A 82 9.77 8.00 -1.82
C ARG A 82 8.73 8.22 -0.72
N THR A 83 7.75 7.33 -0.62
CA THR A 83 6.63 7.48 0.31
C THR A 83 7.01 7.13 1.75
N LEU A 84 7.82 6.09 1.94
CA LEU A 84 8.19 5.59 3.26
C LEU A 84 9.59 6.04 3.70
N HIS A 85 10.32 6.75 2.86
CA HIS A 85 11.71 7.17 3.13
C HIS A 85 12.59 5.99 3.55
N CYS A 86 12.51 4.90 2.80
CA CYS A 86 13.21 3.65 3.06
C CYS A 86 14.07 3.21 1.89
N ASN A 87 14.95 2.26 2.12
CA ASN A 87 15.50 1.45 1.07
C ASN A 87 14.53 0.31 0.77
N ALA A 88 14.17 0.11 -0.47
CA ALA A 88 13.27 -0.97 -0.88
C ALA A 88 13.89 -1.78 -2.01
N VAL A 89 13.79 -3.09 -1.90
CA VAL A 89 14.18 -4.05 -2.92
C VAL A 89 13.00 -4.99 -3.18
N ILE A 90 12.55 -5.03 -4.41
CA ILE A 90 11.47 -5.92 -4.83
C ILE A 90 12.04 -6.95 -5.80
N HIS A 91 12.00 -8.20 -5.40
CA HIS A 91 12.36 -9.32 -6.26
C HIS A 91 11.15 -9.74 -7.09
N MET A 92 11.34 -9.82 -8.40
CA MET A 92 10.31 -10.31 -9.32
C MET A 92 10.23 -11.83 -9.26
N ASP A 93 9.05 -12.36 -8.97
CA ASP A 93 8.77 -13.79 -8.91
C ASP A 93 7.73 -14.18 -9.97
N PRO A 94 8.17 -14.71 -11.13
CA PRO A 94 7.24 -15.10 -12.17
C PRO A 94 6.44 -16.35 -11.78
N ILE A 95 5.11 -16.23 -11.86
CA ILE A 95 4.20 -17.35 -11.61
C ILE A 95 3.41 -17.71 -12.87
N VAL A 96 3.07 -18.99 -12.99
CA VAL A 96 2.21 -19.46 -14.07
C VAL A 96 0.76 -19.19 -13.66
N THR A 97 0.11 -18.26 -14.34
CA THR A 97 -1.29 -17.90 -14.12
C THR A 97 -2.09 -18.07 -15.40
N ASP A 98 -3.36 -18.45 -15.27
CA ASP A 98 -4.28 -18.43 -16.39
C ASP A 98 -4.67 -16.98 -16.74
N ASP A 99 -4.81 -16.68 -18.03
CA ASP A 99 -5.23 -15.37 -18.51
C ASP A 99 -6.55 -14.90 -17.88
N ALA A 100 -7.45 -15.82 -17.57
CA ALA A 100 -8.70 -15.55 -16.88
C ALA A 100 -8.48 -15.00 -15.47
N GLN A 101 -7.48 -15.48 -14.74
CA GLN A 101 -7.15 -14.99 -13.41
C GLN A 101 -6.59 -13.57 -13.45
N ILE A 102 -5.76 -13.26 -14.44
CA ILE A 102 -5.21 -11.91 -14.66
C ILE A 102 -6.33 -10.91 -14.95
N VAL A 103 -7.27 -11.27 -15.80
CA VAL A 103 -8.43 -10.44 -16.13
C VAL A 103 -9.30 -10.19 -14.89
N GLN A 104 -9.56 -11.21 -14.09
CA GLN A 104 -10.29 -11.07 -12.84
C GLN A 104 -9.58 -10.18 -11.83
N LEU A 105 -8.26 -10.31 -11.70
CA LEU A 105 -7.46 -9.48 -10.81
C LEU A 105 -7.50 -8.01 -11.23
N ARG A 106 -7.32 -7.72 -12.52
CA ARG A 106 -7.44 -6.36 -13.07
C ARG A 106 -8.80 -5.75 -12.80
N ARG A 107 -9.86 -6.53 -12.95
CA ARG A 107 -11.23 -6.11 -12.67
C ARG A 107 -11.42 -5.78 -11.18
N ARG A 108 -10.92 -6.62 -10.27
CA ARG A 108 -10.99 -6.36 -8.83
C ARG A 108 -10.24 -5.10 -8.41
N VAL A 109 -9.05 -4.88 -8.94
CA VAL A 109 -8.28 -3.67 -8.66
C VAL A 109 -9.02 -2.44 -9.14
N ALA A 110 -9.60 -2.47 -10.35
CA ALA A 110 -10.38 -1.37 -10.89
C ALA A 110 -11.63 -1.07 -10.04
N GLU A 111 -12.33 -2.10 -9.57
CA GLU A 111 -13.49 -1.95 -8.67
C GLU A 111 -13.10 -1.34 -7.32
N LEU A 112 -11.98 -1.75 -6.73
CA LEU A 112 -11.48 -1.19 -5.47
C LEU A 112 -11.09 0.28 -5.61
N VAL A 113 -10.45 0.67 -6.70
CA VAL A 113 -10.12 2.07 -6.99
C VAL A 113 -11.39 2.91 -7.13
N LEU A 114 -12.42 2.42 -7.83
CA LEU A 114 -13.71 3.10 -7.96
C LEU A 114 -14.44 3.23 -6.63
N GLN A 115 -14.38 2.24 -5.75
CA GLN A 115 -14.99 2.30 -4.41
C GLN A 115 -14.31 3.34 -3.52
N VAL A 116 -13.00 3.48 -3.58
CA VAL A 116 -12.25 4.52 -2.86
C VAL A 116 -12.63 5.91 -3.38
N ASP A 117 -12.69 6.13 -4.69
CA ASP A 117 -13.12 7.40 -5.28
C ASP A 117 -14.58 7.76 -4.95
N SER A 118 -15.50 6.80 -4.96
CA SER A 118 -16.90 7.05 -4.60
C SER A 118 -17.06 7.29 -3.09
N GLY A 119 -16.26 6.65 -2.24
CA GLY A 119 -16.20 6.91 -0.81
C GLY A 119 -15.74 8.33 -0.49
N MET A 120 -14.70 8.82 -1.15
CA MET A 120 -14.20 10.19 -0.98
C MET A 120 -15.22 11.25 -1.45
N ARG A 121 -15.93 11.01 -2.56
CA ARG A 121 -16.96 11.94 -3.07
C ARG A 121 -18.18 12.04 -2.15
N SER A 122 -18.55 10.99 -1.46
CA SER A 122 -19.69 11.01 -0.53
C SER A 122 -19.39 11.80 0.74
N GLU A 123 -18.15 11.88 1.18
CA GLU A 123 -17.76 12.70 2.32
C GLU A 123 -17.71 14.21 2.00
N GLU A 124 -17.35 14.59 0.79
CA GLU A 124 -17.38 15.99 0.36
C GLU A 124 -18.81 16.54 0.22
N HIS A 125 -19.81 15.69 -0.05
CA HIS A 125 -21.20 16.13 -0.26
C HIS A 125 -21.99 16.33 1.02
N THR A 126 -21.53 15.83 2.16
CA THR A 126 -22.20 15.97 3.46
C THR A 126 -21.82 17.23 4.24
N SER A 127 -20.78 17.97 3.83
CA SER A 127 -20.37 19.20 4.51
C SER A 127 -20.96 20.50 3.93
N GLY A 128 -21.84 20.44 2.94
CA GLY A 128 -22.36 21.57 2.19
C GLY A 128 -23.85 21.91 2.40
N GLY A 129 -24.48 21.53 3.50
CA GLY A 129 -25.90 21.71 3.73
C GLY A 129 -26.27 22.58 4.94
N ALA A 130 -25.80 23.82 5.02
CA ALA A 130 -26.39 24.81 5.93
C ALA A 130 -27.34 25.70 5.13
N GLY A 131 -28.62 25.38 5.27
CA GLY A 131 -29.70 26.08 4.59
C GLY A 131 -29.89 27.51 5.00
N THR A 132 -29.99 28.38 4.05
CA THR A 132 -30.53 29.72 4.19
C THR A 132 -32.05 29.65 3.98
N GLN A 133 -32.81 29.86 5.03
CA GLN A 133 -34.26 30.07 4.91
C GLN A 133 -34.55 31.48 4.41
N PRO A 134 -35.48 31.66 3.46
CA PRO A 134 -35.91 32.99 3.07
C PRO A 134 -36.95 33.53 4.07
N HIS A 135 -36.71 34.72 4.55
CA HIS A 135 -37.59 35.52 5.38
C HIS A 135 -38.79 35.96 4.52
N GLN A 136 -39.98 35.45 4.84
CA GLN A 136 -41.21 35.99 4.29
C GLN A 136 -41.65 37.18 5.17
N SER A 137 -41.57 38.37 4.62
CA SER A 137 -42.23 39.53 5.16
C SER A 137 -43.66 39.61 4.60
N HIS A 138 -44.63 39.53 5.50
CA HIS A 138 -46.02 39.80 5.21
C HIS A 138 -46.29 41.31 5.45
N PHE A 139 -46.82 41.94 4.41
CA PHE A 139 -47.68 43.10 4.54
C PHE A 139 -49.08 42.70 4.18
#